data_586d4f2ed224823c74769cf1f6dfed34
#
_entry.id   586d4f2ed224823c74769cf1f6dfed34
#
_cell.length_a   1.000
_cell.length_b   1.000
_cell.length_c   1.000
_cell.angle_alpha   90.00
_cell.angle_beta   90.00
_cell.angle_gamma   90.00
#
_symmetry.space_group_name_H-M   'P 1'
#
loop_
_entity.id
_entity.type
_entity.pdbx_description
1 polymer ?
#
loop_
_entity_poly.entity_id
_entity_poly.type
_entity_poly.pdbx_seq_one_letter_code
_entity_poly.pdbx_strand_id
1 'polypeptide(L)'
;GTVWESANIGANQQLGNLCAIVDWNQSAAQLMPVDDLSGKWESFGWDVSVIDGHSQSELESFFSNLDFDIHSKPKVLLAKNIKGKGVSITEGHGAWHHKTPNDEEFEIIKKELSL
;
A
#
# COMPACT_ATOMS: atom_id res chain seq x y z
N GLY A 1 -15.22 0.58 6.95
CA GLY A 1 -16.17 -0.41 6.56
C GLY A 1 -16.10 -0.86 5.12
N THR A 2 -16.36 0.01 4.17
CA THR A 2 -16.57 -0.35 2.74
C THR A 2 -15.45 -1.22 2.14
N VAL A 3 -14.20 -1.02 2.51
CA VAL A 3 -13.08 -1.85 2.02
C VAL A 3 -13.28 -3.33 2.38
N TRP A 4 -13.67 -3.63 3.62
CA TRP A 4 -13.86 -5.01 4.05
C TRP A 4 -15.12 -5.66 3.45
N GLU A 5 -16.16 -4.87 3.24
CA GLU A 5 -17.35 -5.30 2.51
C GLU A 5 -17.00 -5.64 1.06
N SER A 6 -16.22 -4.78 0.41
CA SER A 6 -15.73 -5.01 -0.96
C SER A 6 -14.81 -6.24 -1.04
N ALA A 7 -13.94 -6.45 -0.04
CA ALA A 7 -13.09 -7.63 0.02
C ALA A 7 -13.91 -8.92 0.09
N ASN A 8 -14.94 -8.94 0.95
CA ASN A 8 -15.85 -10.08 1.05
C ASN A 8 -16.60 -10.33 -0.27
N ILE A 9 -17.13 -9.28 -0.89
CA ILE A 9 -17.85 -9.39 -2.17
C ILE A 9 -16.93 -9.90 -3.28
N GLY A 10 -15.71 -9.32 -3.41
CA GLY A 10 -14.74 -9.72 -4.44
C GLY A 10 -14.37 -11.20 -4.37
N ALA A 11 -14.19 -11.72 -3.17
CA ALA A 11 -13.91 -13.14 -2.97
C ALA A 11 -15.14 -14.03 -3.27
N ASN A 12 -16.33 -13.65 -2.76
CA ASN A 12 -17.56 -14.42 -3.00
C ASN A 12 -17.94 -14.47 -4.50
N GLN A 13 -17.67 -13.41 -5.23
CA GLN A 13 -17.90 -13.36 -6.69
C GLN A 13 -16.76 -13.98 -7.49
N GLN A 14 -15.71 -14.46 -6.82
CA GLN A 14 -14.53 -15.06 -7.46
C GLN A 14 -13.92 -14.15 -8.56
N LEU A 15 -13.73 -12.88 -8.21
CA LEU A 15 -13.20 -11.89 -9.15
C LEU A 15 -11.68 -12.06 -9.33
N GLY A 16 -11.26 -13.14 -9.99
CA GLY A 16 -9.83 -13.46 -10.19
C GLY A 16 -9.06 -12.42 -11.02
N ASN A 17 -9.77 -11.58 -11.75
CA ASN A 17 -9.22 -10.45 -12.49
C ASN A 17 -9.19 -9.13 -11.69
N LEU A 18 -9.48 -9.18 -10.39
CA LEU A 18 -9.39 -8.04 -9.47
C LEU A 18 -8.07 -8.08 -8.70
N CYS A 19 -7.32 -6.99 -8.75
CA CYS A 19 -6.16 -6.77 -7.92
C CYS A 19 -6.35 -5.50 -7.07
N ALA A 20 -6.28 -5.65 -5.76
CA ALA A 20 -6.24 -4.53 -4.82
C ALA A 20 -4.80 -4.20 -4.46
N ILE A 21 -4.48 -2.91 -4.34
CA ILE A 21 -3.17 -2.46 -3.86
C ILE A 21 -3.41 -1.65 -2.58
N VAL A 22 -2.72 -2.05 -1.52
CA VAL A 22 -2.77 -1.38 -0.22
C VAL A 22 -1.44 -0.67 0.02
N ASP A 23 -1.47 0.66 0.07
CA ASP A 23 -0.36 1.46 0.57
C ASP A 23 -0.28 1.30 2.09
N TRP A 24 0.55 0.35 2.53
CA TRP A 24 0.72 0.04 3.95
C TRP A 24 1.82 0.90 4.57
N ASN A 25 1.54 2.19 4.69
CA ASN A 25 2.49 3.22 5.11
C ASN A 25 2.49 3.51 6.63
N GLN A 26 1.77 2.73 7.42
CA GLN A 26 1.66 2.85 8.88
C GLN A 26 1.01 4.15 9.40
N SER A 27 0.54 5.05 8.53
CA SER A 27 -0.04 6.33 8.97
C SER A 27 -1.28 6.14 9.84
N ALA A 28 -2.11 5.15 9.53
CA ALA A 28 -3.30 4.82 10.33
C ALA A 28 -2.98 4.05 11.62
N ALA A 29 -1.84 3.39 11.70
CA ALA A 29 -1.48 2.50 12.82
C ALA A 29 -1.36 3.25 14.16
N GLN A 30 -1.07 4.54 14.12
CA GLN A 30 -1.03 5.38 15.33
C GLN A 30 -2.42 5.63 15.94
N LEU A 31 -3.47 5.62 15.12
CA LEU A 31 -4.84 5.85 15.54
C LEU A 31 -5.61 4.54 15.70
N MET A 32 -5.38 3.60 14.81
CA MET A 32 -6.04 2.30 14.78
C MET A 32 -5.04 1.26 14.26
N PRO A 33 -4.32 0.58 15.16
CA PRO A 33 -3.42 -0.50 14.76
C PRO A 33 -4.17 -1.57 13.97
N VAL A 34 -3.62 -1.94 12.84
CA VAL A 34 -4.13 -3.04 12.03
C VAL A 34 -3.13 -4.20 12.11
N ASP A 35 -3.28 -5.00 13.16
CA ASP A 35 -2.47 -6.19 13.33
C ASP A 35 -2.88 -7.25 12.30
N ASP A 36 -1.90 -8.03 11.85
CA ASP A 36 -2.10 -9.14 10.90
C ASP A 36 -2.99 -8.76 9.70
N LEU A 37 -2.57 -7.74 8.97
CA LEU A 37 -3.30 -7.30 7.77
C LEU A 37 -3.36 -8.39 6.70
N SER A 38 -2.29 -9.20 6.57
CA SER A 38 -2.25 -10.34 5.64
C SER A 38 -3.32 -11.37 5.98
N GLY A 39 -3.36 -11.84 7.23
CA GLY A 39 -4.35 -12.83 7.65
C GLY A 39 -5.79 -12.34 7.52
N LYS A 40 -6.02 -11.02 7.67
CA LYS A 40 -7.35 -10.44 7.43
C LYS A 40 -7.79 -10.60 5.97
N TRP A 41 -6.93 -10.27 5.01
CA TRP A 41 -7.22 -10.44 3.58
C TRP A 41 -7.34 -11.92 3.20
N GLU A 42 -6.45 -12.77 3.72
CA GLU A 42 -6.50 -14.22 3.52
C GLU A 42 -7.81 -14.81 4.02
N SER A 43 -8.30 -14.36 5.19
CA SER A 43 -9.55 -14.83 5.78
C SER A 43 -10.79 -14.50 4.92
N PHE A 44 -10.72 -13.44 4.12
CA PHE A 44 -11.74 -13.12 3.10
C PHE A 44 -11.59 -13.95 1.81
N GLY A 45 -10.52 -14.75 1.68
CA GLY A 45 -10.32 -15.60 0.51
C GLY A 45 -9.48 -14.97 -0.61
N TRP A 46 -8.68 -13.96 -0.31
CA TRP A 46 -7.77 -13.31 -1.26
C TRP A 46 -6.40 -13.99 -1.29
N ASP A 47 -5.74 -13.97 -2.43
CA ASP A 47 -4.32 -14.27 -2.53
C ASP A 47 -3.52 -13.02 -2.16
N VAL A 48 -2.68 -13.14 -1.12
CA VAL A 48 -1.98 -12.02 -0.51
C VAL A 48 -0.50 -12.04 -0.86
N SER A 49 0.01 -10.92 -1.34
CA SER A 49 1.44 -10.67 -1.51
C SER A 49 1.86 -9.48 -0.65
N VAL A 50 2.98 -9.62 0.06
CA VAL A 50 3.58 -8.56 0.88
C VAL A 50 4.96 -8.26 0.33
N ILE A 51 5.19 -7.00 -0.03
CA ILE A 51 6.48 -6.56 -0.60
C ILE A 51 6.96 -5.25 0.04
N ASP A 52 8.24 -4.93 -0.16
CA ASP A 52 8.72 -3.57 0.03
C ASP A 52 8.20 -2.68 -1.11
N GLY A 53 7.28 -1.77 -0.79
CA GLY A 53 6.67 -0.86 -1.76
C GLY A 53 7.64 0.17 -2.36
N HIS A 54 8.87 0.25 -1.85
CA HIS A 54 9.96 1.06 -2.43
C HIS A 54 10.94 0.23 -3.27
N SER A 55 10.76 -1.09 -3.37
CA SER A 55 11.57 -1.97 -4.19
C SER A 55 10.97 -2.08 -5.59
N GLN A 56 11.56 -1.39 -6.57
CA GLN A 56 11.11 -1.47 -7.96
C GLN A 56 11.14 -2.91 -8.48
N SER A 57 12.17 -3.68 -8.14
CA SER A 57 12.32 -5.07 -8.58
C SER A 57 11.23 -5.99 -8.01
N GLU A 58 10.81 -5.79 -6.75
CA GLU A 58 9.71 -6.56 -6.17
C GLU A 58 8.37 -6.19 -6.81
N LEU A 59 8.15 -4.89 -7.07
CA LEU A 59 6.96 -4.41 -7.80
C LEU A 59 6.90 -5.01 -9.22
N GLU A 60 7.99 -4.93 -9.97
CA GLU A 60 8.08 -5.52 -11.32
C GLU A 60 7.84 -7.03 -11.30
N SER A 61 8.42 -7.73 -10.33
CA SER A 61 8.22 -9.17 -10.17
C SER A 61 6.77 -9.50 -9.87
N PHE A 62 6.14 -8.76 -8.94
CA PHE A 62 4.73 -8.97 -8.61
C PHE A 62 3.84 -8.79 -9.84
N PHE A 63 3.93 -7.66 -10.54
CA PHE A 63 3.06 -7.36 -11.68
C PHE A 63 3.33 -8.25 -12.89
N SER A 64 4.59 -8.69 -13.11
CA SER A 64 4.94 -9.60 -14.21
C SER A 64 4.40 -11.02 -14.01
N ASN A 65 4.20 -11.42 -12.74
CA ASN A 65 3.67 -12.75 -12.41
C ASN A 65 2.17 -12.73 -12.09
N LEU A 66 1.51 -11.57 -12.25
CA LEU A 66 0.11 -11.43 -11.93
C LEU A 66 -0.74 -12.23 -12.94
N ASP A 67 -1.47 -13.20 -12.43
CA ASP A 67 -2.44 -13.96 -13.21
C ASP A 67 -3.85 -13.37 -13.01
N PHE A 68 -4.51 -13.04 -14.10
CA PHE A 68 -5.88 -12.53 -14.13
C PHE A 68 -6.90 -13.60 -14.57
N ASP A 69 -6.64 -14.86 -14.27
CA ASP A 69 -7.64 -15.92 -14.49
C ASP A 69 -8.91 -15.61 -13.69
N ILE A 70 -10.01 -15.43 -14.43
CA ILE A 70 -11.32 -15.09 -13.86
C ILE A 70 -11.88 -16.17 -12.91
N HIS A 71 -11.31 -17.38 -12.95
CA HIS A 71 -11.69 -18.47 -12.06
C HIS A 71 -10.77 -18.61 -10.84
N SER A 72 -9.78 -17.74 -10.71
CA SER A 72 -8.89 -17.71 -9.56
C SER A 72 -9.42 -16.80 -8.44
N LYS A 73 -8.70 -16.76 -7.32
CA LYS A 73 -8.98 -15.80 -6.23
C LYS A 73 -8.60 -14.37 -6.65
N PRO A 74 -9.30 -13.35 -6.12
CA PRO A 74 -8.80 -11.98 -6.23
C PRO A 74 -7.46 -11.83 -5.50
N LYS A 75 -6.63 -10.90 -5.96
CA LYS A 75 -5.28 -10.67 -5.46
C LYS A 75 -5.19 -9.37 -4.69
N VAL A 76 -4.39 -9.35 -3.63
CA VAL A 76 -4.05 -8.11 -2.94
C VAL A 76 -2.55 -7.98 -2.75
N LEU A 77 -2.04 -6.82 -3.12
CA LEU A 77 -0.68 -6.39 -2.85
C LEU A 77 -0.66 -5.51 -1.62
N LEU A 78 0.01 -5.94 -0.57
CA LEU A 78 0.30 -5.14 0.62
C LEU A 78 1.70 -4.54 0.45
N ALA A 79 1.78 -3.31 -0.06
CA ALA A 79 3.04 -2.61 -0.27
C ALA A 79 3.45 -1.91 1.03
N LYS A 80 4.48 -2.42 1.70
CA LYS A 80 5.05 -1.78 2.89
C LYS A 80 5.80 -0.53 2.48
N ASN A 81 5.27 0.61 2.86
CA ASN A 81 5.82 1.91 2.51
C ASN A 81 6.24 2.70 3.75
N ILE A 82 7.20 3.59 3.55
CA ILE A 82 7.53 4.65 4.49
C ILE A 82 6.95 5.95 3.93
N LYS A 83 6.01 6.55 4.65
CA LYS A 83 5.41 7.82 4.24
C LYS A 83 6.49 8.89 4.08
N GLY A 84 6.49 9.61 2.95
CA GLY A 84 7.43 10.69 2.68
C GLY A 84 8.88 10.26 2.45
N LYS A 85 9.12 8.98 2.15
CA LYS A 85 10.46 8.44 1.90
C LYS A 85 11.22 9.24 0.85
N GLY A 86 12.50 9.46 1.11
CA GLY A 86 13.40 10.19 0.24
C GLY A 86 13.59 11.66 0.61
N VAL A 87 12.82 12.15 1.59
CA VAL A 87 12.97 13.52 2.10
C VAL A 87 13.01 13.50 3.63
N SER A 88 14.13 13.93 4.19
CA SER A 88 14.43 13.77 5.62
C SER A 88 13.38 14.37 6.57
N ILE A 89 12.84 15.54 6.21
CA ILE A 89 11.83 16.23 7.04
C ILE A 89 10.43 15.64 6.93
N THR A 90 10.16 14.81 5.92
CA THR A 90 8.83 14.20 5.68
C THR A 90 8.79 12.72 6.02
N GLU A 91 9.94 12.05 5.98
CA GLU A 91 10.02 10.60 6.11
C GLU A 91 9.55 10.10 7.48
N GLY A 92 8.52 9.27 7.47
CA GLY A 92 7.93 8.69 8.68
C GLY A 92 7.07 9.65 9.51
N HIS A 93 6.89 10.90 9.09
CA HIS A 93 6.15 11.91 9.84
C HIS A 93 4.69 12.02 9.40
N GLY A 94 3.76 11.54 10.23
CA GLY A 94 2.32 11.55 9.95
C GLY A 94 1.71 12.94 9.76
N ALA A 95 2.31 13.99 10.36
CA ALA A 95 1.87 15.38 10.20
C ALA A 95 1.84 15.83 8.73
N TRP A 96 2.71 15.28 7.89
CA TRP A 96 2.78 15.58 6.46
C TRP A 96 1.61 15.02 5.63
N HIS A 97 0.72 14.29 6.25
CA HIS A 97 -0.51 13.85 5.57
C HIS A 97 -1.43 15.02 5.17
N HIS A 98 -1.40 16.10 5.94
CA HIS A 98 -2.25 17.28 5.74
C HIS A 98 -1.46 18.58 5.59
N LYS A 99 -0.14 18.52 5.62
CA LYS A 99 0.74 19.68 5.60
C LYS A 99 1.26 19.96 4.20
N THR A 100 1.22 21.23 3.80
CA THR A 100 1.97 21.75 2.65
C THR A 100 3.28 22.35 3.17
N PRO A 101 4.42 22.15 2.50
CA PRO A 101 5.68 22.75 2.91
C PRO A 101 5.64 24.28 2.81
N ASN A 102 6.28 24.97 3.74
CA ASN A 102 6.61 26.38 3.59
C ASN A 102 7.84 26.56 2.69
N ASP A 103 8.23 27.80 2.39
CA ASP A 103 9.32 28.08 1.44
C ASP A 103 10.66 27.48 1.90
N GLU A 104 10.98 27.53 3.20
CA GLU A 104 12.23 26.96 3.73
C GLU A 104 12.23 25.43 3.63
N GLU A 105 11.14 24.80 4.01
CA GLU A 105 10.95 23.34 3.89
C GLU A 105 10.98 22.90 2.42
N PHE A 106 10.40 23.70 1.53
CA PHE A 106 10.42 23.41 0.10
C PHE A 106 11.84 23.46 -0.50
N GLU A 107 12.69 24.41 -0.06
CA GLU A 107 14.10 24.45 -0.48
C GLU A 107 14.89 23.21 0.01
N ILE A 108 14.59 22.70 1.23
CA ILE A 108 15.17 21.45 1.72
C ILE A 108 14.76 20.29 0.83
N ILE A 109 13.46 20.18 0.53
CA ILE A 109 12.89 19.12 -0.31
C ILE A 109 13.55 19.12 -1.69
N LYS A 110 13.63 20.28 -2.35
CA LYS A 110 14.27 20.40 -3.65
C LYS A 110 15.72 19.93 -3.63
N LYS A 111 16.48 20.36 -2.63
CA LYS A 111 17.89 19.99 -2.47
C LYS A 111 18.06 18.48 -2.31
N GLU A 112 17.25 17.84 -1.49
CA GLU A 112 17.34 16.40 -1.24
C GLU A 112 16.90 15.57 -2.44
N LEU A 113 15.91 16.04 -3.21
CA LEU A 113 15.45 15.39 -4.44
C LEU A 113 16.27 15.75 -5.68
N SER A 114 17.30 16.58 -5.53
CA SER A 114 18.16 17.04 -6.65
C SER A 114 17.37 17.74 -7.78
N LEU A 115 16.36 18.53 -7.42
CA LEU A 115 15.50 19.28 -8.33
C LEU A 115 15.99 20.74 -8.51
#